data_6c128b29e81e97adb39c6449736cba2a
#
_entry.id   6c128b29e81e97adb39c6449736cba2a
#
_cell.length_a   1.000
_cell.length_b   1.000
_cell.length_c   1.000
_cell.angle_alpha   90.00
_cell.angle_beta   90.00
_cell.angle_gamma   90.00
#
_symmetry.space_group_name_H-M   'P 1'
#
loop_
_entity.id
_entity.type
_entity.pdbx_description
1 polymer ?
#
loop_
_entity_poly.entity_id
_entity_poly.type
_entity_poly.pdbx_seq_one_letter_code
_entity_poly.pdbx_strand_id
1 'polypeptide(L)'
;MSICLINNNYCKGILMIRNGNYTAFYVAEPFNPSYLGAHATKDFCYYNMLRAWKGKDSYFPFNDSHQSTYSVRDNSSWELTLKPRLRTRIRNSKNIILFLSSNTLNSRALREEIDYGINDQGLPVIVIYPEYSTKESLLINGTLRLAVKNLWDKLPVFRDSMLKVPTLHIPMNKKIIQDALSEKDFMLSTKRLPDYYWYTL
;
A
#
# COMPACT_ATOMS: atom_id res chain seq x y z
N MET A 1 15.71 1.49 59.20
CA MET A 1 14.77 2.11 58.24
C MET A 1 15.48 2.20 56.89
N SER A 2 15.30 1.21 56.04
CA SER A 2 15.92 1.17 54.69
C SER A 2 14.91 1.64 53.69
N ILE A 3 15.24 2.73 53.00
CA ILE A 3 14.42 3.28 51.91
C ILE A 3 14.81 2.55 50.62
N CYS A 4 13.87 1.78 50.09
CA CYS A 4 13.98 1.11 48.80
C CYS A 4 13.70 2.12 47.68
N LEU A 5 14.73 2.53 46.94
CA LEU A 5 14.58 3.36 45.71
C LEU A 5 14.17 2.46 44.56
N ILE A 6 12.92 2.59 44.14
CA ILE A 6 12.41 1.94 42.92
C ILE A 6 12.92 2.74 41.72
N ASN A 7 13.87 2.17 40.99
CA ASN A 7 14.31 2.66 39.72
C ASN A 7 13.22 2.45 38.63
N ASN A 8 12.49 3.52 38.33
CA ASN A 8 11.61 3.58 37.15
C ASN A 8 12.45 3.76 35.88
N ASN A 9 12.90 2.67 35.31
CA ASN A 9 13.41 2.66 33.95
C ASN A 9 12.22 2.77 32.97
N TYR A 10 11.80 4.01 32.68
CA TYR A 10 10.98 4.28 31.51
C TYR A 10 11.85 4.03 30.25
N CYS A 11 11.69 2.86 29.64
CA CYS A 11 12.05 2.66 28.23
C CYS A 11 11.24 3.66 27.40
N LYS A 12 11.81 4.81 27.09
CA LYS A 12 11.33 5.67 25.99
C LYS A 12 11.51 4.87 24.71
N GLY A 13 10.48 4.13 24.32
CA GLY A 13 10.41 3.56 22.97
C GLY A 13 10.59 4.70 21.97
N ILE A 14 11.69 4.67 21.23
CA ILE A 14 11.87 5.56 20.08
C ILE A 14 10.69 5.28 19.15
N LEU A 15 9.76 6.23 19.07
CA LEU A 15 8.64 6.15 18.13
C LEU A 15 9.25 6.21 16.72
N MET A 16 9.42 5.05 16.09
CA MET A 16 9.93 5.01 14.72
C MET A 16 8.93 5.74 13.82
N ILE A 17 9.34 6.89 13.30
CA ILE A 17 8.53 7.67 12.38
C ILE A 17 8.43 6.87 11.07
N ARG A 18 7.25 6.30 10.81
CA ARG A 18 6.96 5.58 9.58
C ARG A 18 6.59 6.58 8.48
N ASN A 19 7.51 6.79 7.55
CA ASN A 19 7.37 7.82 6.51
C ASN A 19 7.08 7.27 5.12
N GLY A 20 7.29 5.98 4.88
CA GLY A 20 7.18 5.35 3.58
C GLY A 20 5.73 5.13 3.13
N ASN A 21 5.53 5.13 1.82
CA ASN A 21 4.33 4.57 1.20
C ASN A 21 4.70 3.19 0.64
N TYR A 22 4.07 2.13 1.14
CA TYR A 22 4.23 0.80 0.57
C TYR A 22 3.35 0.67 -0.66
N THR A 23 3.90 0.32 -1.80
CA THR A 23 3.11 0.12 -3.02
C THR A 23 2.92 -1.37 -3.27
N ALA A 24 1.68 -1.84 -3.15
CA ALA A 24 1.26 -3.21 -3.42
C ALA A 24 0.64 -3.28 -4.82
N PHE A 25 1.12 -4.20 -5.65
CA PHE A 25 0.63 -4.42 -7.01
C PHE A 25 0.92 -5.84 -7.46
N TYR A 26 0.09 -6.35 -8.36
CA TYR A 26 0.32 -7.67 -8.91
C TYR A 26 1.54 -7.69 -9.82
N VAL A 27 2.40 -8.69 -9.61
CA VAL A 27 3.52 -9.04 -10.47
C VAL A 27 3.46 -10.54 -10.74
N ALA A 28 3.66 -10.95 -11.99
CA ALA A 28 3.73 -12.36 -12.35
C ALA A 28 4.92 -13.04 -11.66
N GLU A 29 4.71 -14.21 -11.12
CA GLU A 29 5.74 -15.02 -10.47
C GLU A 29 6.28 -16.09 -11.45
N PRO A 30 7.61 -16.35 -11.49
CA PRO A 30 8.66 -15.70 -10.70
C PRO A 30 9.01 -14.30 -11.26
N PHE A 31 9.10 -13.33 -10.36
CA PHE A 31 9.48 -11.98 -10.72
C PHE A 31 10.99 -11.89 -10.91
N ASN A 32 11.43 -11.69 -12.15
CA ASN A 32 12.82 -11.37 -12.46
C ASN A 32 12.88 -10.00 -13.15
N PRO A 33 13.44 -8.96 -12.49
CA PRO A 33 13.58 -7.63 -13.08
C PRO A 33 14.37 -7.62 -14.41
N SER A 34 15.26 -8.58 -14.62
CA SER A 34 16.06 -8.69 -15.86
C SER A 34 15.27 -9.27 -17.04
N TYR A 35 14.21 -10.05 -16.76
CA TYR A 35 13.30 -10.58 -17.78
C TYR A 35 12.11 -9.65 -18.02
N LEU A 36 12.19 -8.46 -17.50
CA LEU A 36 11.21 -7.45 -17.83
C LEU A 36 11.37 -7.10 -19.30
N GLY A 37 10.78 -7.93 -20.12
CA GLY A 37 9.82 -7.35 -20.99
C GLY A 37 8.97 -6.47 -20.07
N ALA A 38 9.23 -5.16 -20.01
CA ALA A 38 8.69 -4.18 -19.06
C ALA A 38 7.15 -4.12 -19.06
N HIS A 39 6.54 -5.04 -19.70
CA HIS A 39 5.15 -5.18 -20.07
C HIS A 39 4.50 -6.40 -19.39
N ALA A 40 5.24 -7.18 -18.62
CA ALA A 40 4.73 -8.45 -18.07
C ALA A 40 3.57 -8.24 -17.09
N THR A 41 3.48 -7.06 -16.46
CA THR A 41 2.28 -6.68 -15.71
C THR A 41 2.03 -5.18 -15.86
N LYS A 42 0.83 -4.81 -16.25
CA LYS A 42 0.40 -3.41 -16.36
C LYS A 42 0.54 -2.68 -15.01
N ASP A 43 0.34 -3.39 -13.90
CA ASP A 43 0.37 -2.80 -12.57
C ASP A 43 1.77 -2.27 -12.19
N PHE A 44 2.85 -2.90 -12.67
CA PHE A 44 4.21 -2.38 -12.49
C PHE A 44 4.45 -1.02 -13.17
N CYS A 45 3.77 -0.78 -14.31
CA CYS A 45 3.84 0.51 -14.99
C CYS A 45 3.26 1.64 -14.14
N TYR A 46 2.22 1.37 -13.37
CA TYR A 46 1.60 2.36 -12.48
C TYR A 46 2.50 2.71 -11.29
N TYR A 47 3.19 1.72 -10.72
CA TYR A 47 4.22 1.99 -9.72
C TYR A 47 5.36 2.86 -10.27
N ASN A 48 5.87 2.54 -11.45
CA ASN A 48 6.89 3.36 -12.11
C ASN A 48 6.40 4.78 -12.41
N MET A 49 5.10 4.97 -12.67
CA MET A 49 4.52 6.29 -12.88
C MET A 49 4.54 7.13 -11.59
N LEU A 50 4.23 6.54 -10.40
CA LEU A 50 4.40 7.25 -9.13
C LEU A 50 5.85 7.72 -8.92
N ARG A 51 6.82 6.86 -9.24
CA ARG A 51 8.25 7.19 -9.16
C ARG A 51 8.63 8.30 -10.14
N ALA A 52 8.12 8.26 -11.36
CA ALA A 52 8.36 9.29 -12.36
C ALA A 52 7.78 10.65 -11.93
N TRP A 53 6.57 10.67 -11.37
CA TRP A 53 5.99 11.90 -10.82
C TRP A 53 6.83 12.46 -9.68
N LYS A 54 7.31 11.62 -8.76
CA LYS A 54 8.21 12.02 -7.68
C LYS A 54 9.55 12.54 -8.21
N GLY A 55 10.11 11.91 -9.22
CA GLY A 55 11.36 12.34 -9.86
C GLY A 55 11.23 13.67 -10.59
N LYS A 56 10.05 13.97 -11.18
CA LYS A 56 9.76 15.25 -11.84
C LYS A 56 9.43 16.37 -10.85
N ASP A 57 8.82 16.03 -9.72
CA ASP A 57 8.34 16.97 -8.71
C ASP A 57 8.74 16.44 -7.31
N SER A 58 9.77 17.03 -6.73
CA SER A 58 10.27 16.66 -5.41
C SER A 58 9.25 16.86 -4.28
N TYR A 59 8.24 17.70 -4.48
CA TYR A 59 7.14 17.93 -3.52
C TYR A 59 5.99 16.93 -3.67
N PHE A 60 5.98 16.11 -4.74
CA PHE A 60 4.98 15.06 -4.86
C PHE A 60 5.04 14.12 -3.65
N PRO A 61 3.91 13.90 -2.90
CA PRO A 61 3.92 13.33 -1.54
C PRO A 61 4.10 11.80 -1.50
N PHE A 62 4.77 11.24 -2.48
CA PHE A 62 5.14 9.83 -2.55
C PHE A 62 6.54 9.61 -1.97
N ASN A 63 6.64 8.78 -0.94
CA ASN A 63 7.90 8.35 -0.34
C ASN A 63 8.02 6.83 -0.45
N ASP A 64 8.74 6.38 -1.47
CA ASP A 64 8.80 4.99 -1.89
C ASP A 64 9.51 4.08 -0.86
N SER A 65 8.78 3.17 -0.24
CA SER A 65 9.33 2.15 0.67
C SER A 65 10.17 1.09 -0.05
N HIS A 66 10.10 1.01 -1.40
CA HIS A 66 10.90 0.08 -2.20
C HIS A 66 12.24 0.67 -2.64
N GLN A 67 12.53 1.94 -2.31
CA GLN A 67 13.72 2.66 -2.77
C GLN A 67 15.04 1.99 -2.36
N SER A 68 15.04 1.22 -1.26
CA SER A 68 16.14 0.35 -0.87
C SER A 68 15.98 -1.02 -1.53
N THR A 69 16.18 -1.08 -2.84
CA THR A 69 16.16 -2.36 -3.57
C THR A 69 17.35 -3.21 -3.14
N TYR A 70 17.07 -4.17 -2.28
CA TYR A 70 17.99 -5.27 -2.11
C TYR A 70 18.01 -6.04 -3.41
N SER A 71 19.19 -6.23 -4.01
CA SER A 71 19.34 -7.17 -5.10
C SER A 71 18.91 -8.54 -4.59
N VAL A 72 17.80 -9.03 -5.10
CA VAL A 72 17.33 -10.39 -4.85
C VAL A 72 18.03 -11.25 -5.88
N ARG A 73 18.87 -12.20 -5.41
CA ARG A 73 19.48 -13.19 -6.31
C ARG A 73 18.37 -14.12 -6.81
N ASP A 74 18.51 -14.57 -8.06
CA ASP A 74 17.65 -15.63 -8.59
C ASP A 74 17.65 -16.83 -7.61
N ASN A 75 16.49 -17.44 -7.41
CA ASN A 75 16.25 -18.52 -6.45
C ASN A 75 16.31 -18.13 -4.95
N SER A 76 16.15 -16.86 -4.60
CA SER A 76 16.01 -16.47 -3.20
C SER A 76 14.83 -17.17 -2.54
N SER A 77 15.05 -17.72 -1.34
CA SER A 77 14.00 -18.37 -0.55
C SER A 77 12.91 -17.37 -0.18
N TRP A 78 11.65 -17.76 -0.42
CA TRP A 78 10.51 -16.96 0.01
C TRP A 78 10.52 -16.73 1.54
N GLU A 79 10.61 -17.80 2.32
CA GLU A 79 10.52 -17.73 3.77
C GLU A 79 11.72 -17.04 4.42
N LEU A 80 12.94 -17.35 3.93
CA LEU A 80 14.17 -16.86 4.56
C LEU A 80 14.59 -15.48 4.07
N THR A 81 14.15 -15.07 2.89
CA THR A 81 14.68 -13.84 2.27
C THR A 81 13.58 -12.87 1.85
N LEU A 82 12.64 -13.29 1.02
CA LEU A 82 11.69 -12.38 0.38
C LEU A 82 10.64 -11.86 1.39
N LYS A 83 9.97 -12.75 2.08
CA LYS A 83 8.93 -12.42 3.06
C LYS A 83 9.44 -11.54 4.23
N PRO A 84 10.59 -11.81 4.88
CA PRO A 84 11.13 -10.92 5.91
C PRO A 84 11.45 -9.51 5.40
N ARG A 85 11.99 -9.38 4.19
CA ARG A 85 12.30 -8.09 3.56
C ARG A 85 11.03 -7.30 3.24
N LEU A 86 10.04 -7.97 2.69
CA LEU A 86 8.70 -7.42 2.41
C LEU A 86 8.08 -6.87 3.72
N ARG A 87 8.03 -7.69 4.77
CA ARG A 87 7.49 -7.30 6.08
C ARG A 87 8.24 -6.12 6.71
N THR A 88 9.56 -6.05 6.53
CA THR A 88 10.37 -4.92 7.01
C THR A 88 9.97 -3.61 6.33
N ARG A 89 9.77 -3.62 5.01
CA ARG A 89 9.31 -2.43 4.26
C ARG A 89 7.93 -1.99 4.71
N ILE A 90 6.99 -2.93 4.88
CA ILE A 90 5.64 -2.65 5.37
C ILE A 90 5.69 -2.03 6.76
N ARG A 91 6.48 -2.58 7.69
CA ARG A 91 6.65 -2.01 9.04
C ARG A 91 7.15 -0.57 9.04
N ASN A 92 7.93 -0.16 8.04
CA ASN A 92 8.47 1.19 7.92
C ASN A 92 7.54 2.14 7.15
N SER A 93 6.37 1.66 6.75
CA SER A 93 5.42 2.44 5.95
C SER A 93 4.31 3.05 6.81
N LYS A 94 3.80 4.19 6.36
CA LYS A 94 2.67 4.90 6.96
C LYS A 94 1.32 4.46 6.40
N ASN A 95 1.30 3.91 5.18
CA ASN A 95 0.13 3.38 4.51
C ASN A 95 0.52 2.42 3.38
N ILE A 96 -0.48 1.77 2.80
CA ILE A 96 -0.38 0.96 1.60
C ILE A 96 -1.05 1.70 0.45
N ILE A 97 -0.39 1.75 -0.71
CA ILE A 97 -0.99 2.10 -1.99
C ILE A 97 -1.24 0.77 -2.72
N LEU A 98 -2.50 0.42 -2.94
CA LEU A 98 -2.88 -0.80 -3.66
C LEU A 98 -3.36 -0.44 -5.07
N PHE A 99 -2.66 -0.92 -6.10
CA PHE A 99 -3.21 -0.92 -7.46
C PHE A 99 -4.09 -2.15 -7.64
N LEU A 100 -5.37 -1.92 -7.96
CA LEU A 100 -6.36 -2.97 -8.15
C LEU A 100 -7.05 -2.81 -9.51
N SER A 101 -6.81 -3.75 -10.41
CA SER A 101 -7.27 -3.73 -11.79
C SER A 101 -7.88 -5.07 -12.22
N SER A 102 -8.46 -5.12 -13.41
CA SER A 102 -8.93 -6.38 -14.02
C SER A 102 -7.79 -7.40 -14.25
N ASN A 103 -6.53 -6.92 -14.32
CA ASN A 103 -5.34 -7.76 -14.49
C ASN A 103 -4.75 -8.25 -13.16
N THR A 104 -5.22 -7.72 -12.02
CA THR A 104 -4.74 -8.16 -10.71
C THR A 104 -5.04 -9.64 -10.50
N LEU A 105 -4.03 -10.41 -10.09
CA LEU A 105 -4.17 -11.80 -9.69
C LEU A 105 -3.78 -11.98 -8.23
N ASN A 106 -4.38 -12.94 -7.57
CA ASN A 106 -4.19 -13.26 -6.16
C ASN A 106 -2.87 -14.02 -5.94
N SER A 107 -1.73 -13.36 -6.24
CA SER A 107 -0.40 -13.95 -6.08
C SER A 107 -0.02 -14.11 -4.60
N ARG A 108 0.95 -15.00 -4.32
CA ARG A 108 1.43 -15.25 -2.96
C ARG A 108 2.00 -13.99 -2.32
N ALA A 109 2.80 -13.23 -3.08
CA ALA A 109 3.42 -12.01 -2.58
C ALA A 109 2.37 -10.95 -2.24
N LEU A 110 1.44 -10.67 -3.16
CA LEU A 110 0.40 -9.66 -2.96
C LEU A 110 -0.52 -10.02 -1.78
N ARG A 111 -0.87 -11.31 -1.61
CA ARG A 111 -1.62 -11.75 -0.42
C ARG A 111 -0.88 -11.46 0.87
N GLU A 112 0.42 -11.81 0.95
CA GLU A 112 1.24 -11.56 2.13
C GLU A 112 1.37 -10.05 2.44
N GLU A 113 1.51 -9.22 1.40
CA GLU A 113 1.60 -7.77 1.52
C GLU A 113 0.35 -7.18 2.15
N ILE A 114 -0.80 -7.56 1.65
CA ILE A 114 -2.10 -7.05 2.13
C ILE A 114 -2.44 -7.63 3.50
N ASP A 115 -2.28 -8.93 3.69
CA ASP A 115 -2.55 -9.57 4.97
C ASP A 115 -1.71 -8.98 6.10
N TYR A 116 -0.39 -8.99 5.92
CA TYR A 116 0.52 -8.44 6.92
C TYR A 116 0.33 -6.93 7.13
N GLY A 117 0.09 -6.18 6.06
CA GLY A 117 -0.09 -4.74 6.14
C GLY A 117 -1.38 -4.32 6.86
N ILE A 118 -2.49 -4.99 6.60
CA ILE A 118 -3.78 -4.70 7.22
C ILE A 118 -3.90 -5.38 8.59
N ASN A 119 -3.75 -6.70 8.65
CA ASN A 119 -4.09 -7.48 9.82
C ASN A 119 -3.04 -7.39 10.94
N ASP A 120 -1.74 -7.33 10.59
CA ASP A 120 -0.66 -7.25 11.59
C ASP A 120 -0.21 -5.80 11.86
N GLN A 121 -0.15 -4.94 10.84
CA GLN A 121 0.35 -3.58 10.99
C GLN A 121 -0.74 -2.51 11.10
N GLY A 122 -1.98 -2.83 10.77
CA GLY A 122 -3.10 -1.90 10.81
C GLY A 122 -2.94 -0.69 9.89
N LEU A 123 -2.25 -0.85 8.75
CA LEU A 123 -1.97 0.24 7.83
C LEU A 123 -3.24 0.66 7.07
N PRO A 124 -3.53 1.96 6.98
CA PRO A 124 -4.52 2.47 6.03
C PRO A 124 -4.18 2.09 4.59
N VAL A 125 -5.20 1.93 3.76
CA VAL A 125 -5.03 1.55 2.36
C VAL A 125 -5.59 2.63 1.43
N ILE A 126 -4.80 3.06 0.44
CA ILE A 126 -5.25 3.89 -0.67
C ILE A 126 -5.33 3.00 -1.90
N VAL A 127 -6.57 2.67 -2.33
CA VAL A 127 -6.82 1.80 -3.48
C VAL A 127 -6.95 2.66 -4.72
N ILE A 128 -6.07 2.43 -5.69
CA ILE A 128 -6.08 3.11 -6.98
C ILE A 128 -6.60 2.14 -8.04
N TYR A 129 -7.59 2.59 -8.80
CA TYR A 129 -8.21 1.82 -9.89
C TYR A 129 -7.69 2.32 -11.24
N PRO A 130 -6.74 1.62 -11.88
CA PRO A 130 -6.08 2.10 -13.10
C PRO A 130 -7.00 2.29 -14.31
N GLU A 131 -8.09 1.54 -14.38
CA GLU A 131 -9.04 1.55 -15.49
C GLU A 131 -10.05 2.72 -15.39
N TYR A 132 -10.00 3.48 -14.30
CA TYR A 132 -10.89 4.60 -14.02
C TYR A 132 -10.07 5.89 -13.86
N SER A 133 -10.36 6.91 -14.65
CA SER A 133 -9.57 8.15 -14.69
C SER A 133 -10.20 9.32 -13.94
N THR A 134 -11.50 9.22 -13.61
CA THR A 134 -12.25 10.29 -12.93
C THR A 134 -13.09 9.74 -11.79
N LYS A 135 -13.53 10.62 -10.87
CA LYS A 135 -14.43 10.25 -9.77
C LYS A 135 -15.76 9.71 -10.31
N GLU A 136 -16.31 10.34 -11.34
CA GLU A 136 -17.57 9.95 -11.97
C GLU A 136 -17.48 8.53 -12.59
N SER A 137 -16.30 8.14 -13.05
CA SER A 137 -16.10 6.79 -13.58
C SER A 137 -16.15 5.71 -12.48
N LEU A 138 -15.76 6.05 -11.24
CA LEU A 138 -15.85 5.16 -10.08
C LEU A 138 -17.24 5.11 -9.46
N LEU A 139 -17.98 6.22 -9.52
CA LEU A 139 -19.21 6.40 -8.75
C LEU A 139 -20.48 6.30 -9.61
N ILE A 140 -21.56 5.88 -8.98
CA ILE A 140 -22.92 5.96 -9.49
C ILE A 140 -23.84 6.30 -8.32
N ASN A 141 -24.68 7.34 -8.48
CA ASN A 141 -25.57 7.80 -7.41
C ASN A 141 -24.86 8.02 -6.06
N GLY A 142 -23.65 8.62 -6.11
CA GLY A 142 -22.84 8.89 -4.91
C GLY A 142 -22.20 7.69 -4.24
N THR A 143 -22.29 6.48 -4.82
CA THR A 143 -21.68 5.25 -4.28
C THR A 143 -20.76 4.59 -5.30
N LEU A 144 -19.85 3.73 -4.84
CA LEU A 144 -18.98 2.97 -5.72
C LEU A 144 -19.78 2.04 -6.63
N ARG A 145 -19.49 2.08 -7.93
CA ARG A 145 -20.10 1.20 -8.94
C ARG A 145 -19.89 -0.26 -8.60
N LEU A 146 -20.87 -1.10 -8.93
CA LEU A 146 -20.74 -2.56 -8.78
C LEU A 146 -19.52 -3.12 -9.52
N ALA A 147 -19.20 -2.61 -10.72
CA ALA A 147 -18.02 -3.00 -11.48
C ALA A 147 -16.70 -2.75 -10.72
N VAL A 148 -16.62 -1.67 -9.93
CA VAL A 148 -15.46 -1.39 -9.06
C VAL A 148 -15.43 -2.37 -7.90
N LYS A 149 -16.57 -2.62 -7.25
CA LYS A 149 -16.67 -3.57 -6.13
C LYS A 149 -16.33 -5.01 -6.57
N ASN A 150 -16.68 -5.40 -7.78
CA ASN A 150 -16.34 -6.72 -8.34
C ASN A 150 -14.82 -6.92 -8.53
N LEU A 151 -14.02 -5.83 -8.59
CA LEU A 151 -12.55 -5.96 -8.59
C LEU A 151 -12.01 -6.45 -7.25
N TRP A 152 -12.72 -6.25 -6.14
CA TRP A 152 -12.29 -6.75 -4.84
C TRP A 152 -12.20 -8.28 -4.81
N ASP A 153 -13.00 -8.99 -5.62
CA ASP A 153 -12.95 -10.45 -5.75
C ASP A 153 -11.67 -10.96 -6.41
N LYS A 154 -10.92 -10.07 -7.09
CA LYS A 154 -9.59 -10.39 -7.61
C LYS A 154 -8.56 -10.59 -6.50
N LEU A 155 -8.80 -10.00 -5.32
CA LEU A 155 -7.92 -10.09 -4.16
C LEU A 155 -8.74 -10.34 -2.89
N PRO A 156 -9.20 -11.59 -2.64
CA PRO A 156 -10.08 -11.91 -1.51
C PRO A 156 -9.53 -11.47 -0.15
N VAL A 157 -8.23 -11.59 0.08
CA VAL A 157 -7.59 -11.14 1.33
C VAL A 157 -7.82 -9.65 1.59
N PHE A 158 -7.82 -8.82 0.54
CA PHE A 158 -8.15 -7.41 0.65
C PHE A 158 -9.64 -7.21 0.93
N ARG A 159 -10.51 -7.81 0.12
CA ARG A 159 -11.97 -7.72 0.27
C ARG A 159 -12.42 -8.06 1.70
N ASP A 160 -11.87 -9.14 2.27
CA ASP A 160 -12.28 -9.67 3.57
C ASP A 160 -11.66 -8.91 4.76
N SER A 161 -10.63 -8.08 4.52
CA SER A 161 -9.92 -7.33 5.57
C SER A 161 -10.02 -5.81 5.46
N MET A 162 -10.47 -5.25 4.33
CA MET A 162 -10.44 -3.80 4.08
C MET A 162 -11.23 -2.97 5.10
N LEU A 163 -12.25 -3.52 5.74
CA LEU A 163 -13.03 -2.85 6.78
C LEU A 163 -12.34 -2.81 8.16
N LYS A 164 -11.16 -3.42 8.31
CA LYS A 164 -10.39 -3.38 9.56
C LYS A 164 -9.53 -2.12 9.68
N VAL A 165 -9.35 -1.39 8.59
CA VAL A 165 -8.57 -0.15 8.50
C VAL A 165 -9.30 0.86 7.63
N PRO A 166 -8.99 2.16 7.73
CA PRO A 166 -9.53 3.12 6.77
C PRO A 166 -8.98 2.84 5.38
N THR A 167 -9.88 2.68 4.41
CA THR A 167 -9.57 2.35 3.03
C THR A 167 -10.15 3.41 2.09
N LEU A 168 -9.30 4.11 1.33
CA LEU A 168 -9.71 5.17 0.40
C LEU A 168 -9.68 4.67 -1.03
N HIS A 169 -10.80 4.72 -1.72
CA HIS A 169 -10.97 4.28 -3.10
C HIS A 169 -10.92 5.47 -4.06
N ILE A 170 -9.93 5.50 -4.99
CA ILE A 170 -9.69 6.62 -5.91
C ILE A 170 -9.41 6.17 -7.34
N PRO A 171 -9.73 7.01 -8.34
CA PRO A 171 -9.37 6.75 -9.73
C PRO A 171 -7.88 7.00 -9.97
N MET A 172 -7.40 6.55 -11.14
CA MET A 172 -6.05 6.80 -11.64
C MET A 172 -5.92 8.24 -12.16
N ASN A 173 -5.83 9.19 -11.26
CA ASN A 173 -5.71 10.61 -11.54
C ASN A 173 -4.60 11.23 -10.69
N LYS A 174 -3.61 11.88 -11.32
CA LYS A 174 -2.43 12.42 -10.62
C LYS A 174 -2.81 13.35 -9.47
N LYS A 175 -3.73 14.29 -9.70
CA LYS A 175 -4.13 15.28 -8.70
C LYS A 175 -4.83 14.61 -7.51
N ILE A 176 -5.76 13.69 -7.77
CA ILE A 176 -6.49 12.95 -6.74
C ILE A 176 -5.52 12.09 -5.92
N ILE A 177 -4.56 11.42 -6.59
CA ILE A 177 -3.53 10.63 -5.91
C ILE A 177 -2.64 11.52 -5.05
N GLN A 178 -2.23 12.69 -5.54
CA GLN A 178 -1.45 13.65 -4.76
C GLN A 178 -2.18 14.11 -3.51
N ASP A 179 -3.47 14.43 -3.61
CA ASP A 179 -4.30 14.84 -2.50
C ASP A 179 -4.44 13.69 -1.49
N ALA A 180 -4.75 12.46 -1.95
CA ALA A 180 -4.88 11.27 -1.11
C ALA A 180 -3.58 10.94 -0.35
N LEU A 181 -2.42 11.07 -0.99
CA LEU A 181 -1.11 10.82 -0.35
C LEU A 181 -0.74 11.88 0.69
N SER A 182 -1.33 13.08 0.60
CA SER A 182 -1.15 14.18 1.55
C SER A 182 -2.13 14.11 2.72
N GLU A 183 -3.21 13.33 2.59
CA GLU A 183 -4.28 13.24 3.56
C GLU A 183 -3.83 12.50 4.82
N LYS A 184 -3.91 13.19 5.98
CA LYS A 184 -3.47 12.65 7.28
C LYS A 184 -4.37 11.50 7.75
N ASP A 185 -5.63 11.49 7.38
CA ASP A 185 -6.62 10.47 7.73
C ASP A 185 -6.25 9.07 7.19
N PHE A 186 -5.36 9.01 6.19
CA PHE A 186 -4.87 7.77 5.62
C PHE A 186 -3.37 7.54 5.87
N MET A 187 -2.91 8.00 7.05
CA MET A 187 -1.58 7.70 7.60
C MET A 187 -1.74 6.99 8.94
N LEU A 188 -0.90 6.01 9.23
CA LEU A 188 -1.01 5.16 10.42
C LEU A 188 -1.12 5.95 11.75
N SER A 189 -0.37 7.04 11.88
CA SER A 189 -0.32 7.85 13.10
C SER A 189 -1.58 8.68 13.37
N THR A 190 -2.36 8.98 12.34
CA THR A 190 -3.50 9.90 12.37
C THR A 190 -4.75 9.34 11.72
N LYS A 191 -4.73 8.05 11.40
CA LYS A 191 -5.78 7.38 10.64
C LYS A 191 -7.16 7.55 11.28
N ARG A 192 -8.15 7.78 10.42
CA ARG A 192 -9.56 7.82 10.79
C ARG A 192 -10.11 6.42 11.13
N LEU A 193 -11.38 6.33 11.45
CA LEU A 193 -12.04 5.06 11.79
C LEU A 193 -11.98 4.06 10.63
N PRO A 194 -11.92 2.75 10.94
CA PRO A 194 -11.99 1.69 9.94
C PRO A 194 -13.31 1.77 9.17
N ASP A 195 -13.23 1.92 7.86
CA ASP A 195 -14.33 1.87 6.90
C ASP A 195 -13.73 2.02 5.49
N TYR A 196 -14.57 1.93 4.42
CA TYR A 196 -14.15 2.29 3.09
C TYR A 196 -14.73 3.66 2.69
N TYR A 197 -13.87 4.48 2.11
CA TYR A 197 -14.12 5.88 1.78
C TYR A 197 -13.87 6.15 0.30
N TRP A 198 -14.50 7.16 -0.22
CA TRP A 198 -14.23 7.72 -1.55
C TRP A 198 -14.43 9.22 -1.52
N TYR A 199 -13.79 9.95 -2.43
CA TYR A 199 -14.05 11.36 -2.54
C TYR A 199 -15.46 11.59 -3.13
N THR A 200 -16.30 12.27 -2.41
CA THR A 200 -17.54 12.82 -2.95
C THR A 200 -17.22 13.95 -3.94
N LEU A 201 -18.08 14.10 -4.92
CA LEU A 201 -18.01 15.20 -5.91
C LEU A 201 -18.25 16.54 -5.24
#